data_955e02766f0f8bf138baafc542fa7b82
#
_entry.id   955e02766f0f8bf138baafc542fa7b82
#
_cell.length_a   1.000
_cell.length_b   1.000
_cell.length_c   1.000
_cell.angle_alpha   90.00
_cell.angle_beta   90.00
_cell.angle_gamma   90.00
#
_symmetry.space_group_name_H-M   'P 1'
#
loop_
_entity.id
_entity.type
_entity.pdbx_description
1 polymer ?
#
loop_
_entity_poly.entity_id
_entity_poly.type
_entity_poly.pdbx_seq_one_letter_code
_entity_poly.pdbx_strand_id
1 'polypeptide(L)'
;SLSAYSIRLMSEQQMNQNESSLHNAIQNALTLCYAQEGFYPASMDYLIENYGIVIDENFIVSYQAFASNFRPNFHIYRIGVEK
;
A
#
# COMPACT_ATOMS: atom_id res chain seq x y z
N SER A 1 -16.43 17.42 -12.27
CA SER A 1 -17.14 16.90 -13.08
C SER A 1 -16.62 15.88 -14.03
N LEU A 2 -15.84 16.24 -14.99
CA LEU A 2 -15.31 15.22 -15.88
C LEU A 2 -14.42 14.25 -15.15
N SER A 3 -13.68 14.72 -14.19
CA SER A 3 -12.81 13.82 -13.47
C SER A 3 -13.59 12.80 -12.66
N ALA A 4 -14.74 13.20 -12.16
CA ALA A 4 -15.55 12.24 -11.40
C ALA A 4 -15.99 11.11 -12.30
N TYR A 5 -16.27 11.41 -13.52
CA TYR A 5 -16.60 10.42 -14.50
C TYR A 5 -15.50 9.39 -14.66
N SER A 6 -14.31 9.89 -14.86
CA SER A 6 -13.17 9.01 -15.10
C SER A 6 -12.99 8.04 -13.96
N ILE A 7 -13.17 8.52 -12.76
CA ILE A 7 -12.97 7.67 -11.61
C ILE A 7 -13.93 6.50 -11.59
N ARG A 8 -15.14 6.75 -12.01
CA ARG A 8 -16.15 5.70 -11.95
C ARG A 8 -15.92 4.61 -12.95
N LEU A 9 -15.18 4.90 -13.99
CA LEU A 9 -14.96 3.93 -15.04
C LEU A 9 -13.56 3.39 -15.03
N MET A 10 -13.04 3.14 -13.86
CA MET A 10 -11.69 2.61 -13.73
C MET A 10 -11.57 1.28 -14.47
N SER A 11 -10.60 1.19 -15.34
CA SER A 11 -10.38 0.00 -16.12
C SER A 11 -9.51 -0.98 -15.34
N GLU A 12 -9.40 -2.18 -15.89
CA GLU A 12 -8.54 -3.18 -15.29
C GLU A 12 -7.09 -2.74 -15.31
N GLN A 13 -6.71 -2.04 -16.35
CA GLN A 13 -5.35 -1.53 -16.43
C GLN A 13 -5.06 -0.53 -15.34
N GLN A 14 -6.02 0.34 -15.08
CA GLN A 14 -5.84 1.32 -14.00
C GLN A 14 -5.75 0.63 -12.65
N MET A 15 -6.51 -0.43 -12.48
CA MET A 15 -6.46 -1.20 -11.24
C MET A 15 -5.07 -1.78 -11.03
N ASN A 16 -4.47 -2.32 -12.08
CA ASN A 16 -3.12 -2.85 -11.99
C ASN A 16 -2.11 -1.77 -11.65
N GLN A 17 -2.27 -0.60 -12.25
CA GLN A 17 -1.37 0.50 -11.96
C GLN A 17 -1.52 0.99 -10.54
N ASN A 18 -2.75 1.02 -10.04
CA ASN A 18 -2.98 1.44 -8.67
C ASN A 18 -2.35 0.47 -7.69
N GLU A 19 -2.42 -0.81 -8.00
CA GLU A 19 -1.79 -1.81 -7.16
C GLU A 19 -0.28 -1.65 -7.15
N SER A 20 0.30 -1.41 -8.32
CA SER A 20 1.75 -1.19 -8.41
C SER A 20 2.16 0.06 -7.66
N SER A 21 1.37 1.12 -7.79
CA SER A 21 1.67 2.36 -7.09
C SER A 21 1.63 2.16 -5.58
N LEU A 22 0.64 1.42 -5.11
CA LEU A 22 0.54 1.15 -3.69
C LEU A 22 1.72 0.32 -3.22
N HIS A 23 2.07 -0.70 -4.00
CA HIS A 23 3.22 -1.54 -3.67
C HIS A 23 4.48 -0.70 -3.54
N ASN A 24 4.71 0.17 -4.52
CA ASN A 24 5.90 1.02 -4.51
C ASN A 24 5.88 2.01 -3.36
N ALA A 25 4.71 2.55 -3.05
CA ALA A 25 4.59 3.49 -1.94
C ALA A 25 4.95 2.81 -0.62
N ILE A 26 4.47 1.59 -0.43
CA ILE A 26 4.78 0.85 0.79
C ILE A 26 6.28 0.53 0.85
N GLN A 27 6.86 0.09 -0.27
CA GLN A 27 8.27 -0.20 -0.30
C GLN A 27 9.11 1.03 0.04
N ASN A 28 8.75 2.17 -0.55
CA ASN A 28 9.47 3.40 -0.27
C ASN A 28 9.31 3.84 1.18
N ALA A 29 8.10 3.67 1.71
CA ALA A 29 7.86 4.04 3.10
C ALA A 29 8.67 3.17 4.06
N LEU A 30 8.78 1.89 3.75
CA LEU A 30 9.59 1.00 4.57
C LEU A 30 11.04 1.42 4.57
N THR A 31 11.57 1.71 3.38
CA THR A 31 12.95 2.15 3.27
C THR A 31 13.16 3.46 4.02
N LEU A 32 12.25 4.38 3.86
CA LEU A 32 12.36 5.68 4.52
C LEU A 32 12.28 5.54 6.04
N CYS A 33 11.38 4.70 6.50
CA CYS A 33 11.22 4.49 7.92
C CYS A 33 12.52 3.96 8.53
N TYR A 34 13.10 2.98 7.89
CA TYR A 34 14.34 2.42 8.39
C TYR A 34 15.47 3.45 8.36
N ALA A 35 15.52 4.24 7.31
CA ALA A 35 16.56 5.25 7.17
C ALA A 35 16.43 6.33 8.22
N GLN A 36 15.22 6.71 8.56
CA GLN A 36 14.99 7.80 9.49
C GLN A 36 14.96 7.35 10.95
N GLU A 37 14.40 6.18 11.21
CA GLU A 37 14.15 5.76 12.57
C GLU A 37 15.00 4.58 13.02
N GLY A 38 15.65 3.93 12.08
CA GLY A 38 16.53 2.83 12.44
C GLY A 38 15.83 1.49 12.63
N PHE A 39 14.55 1.41 12.29
CA PHE A 39 13.80 0.16 12.39
C PHE A 39 12.68 0.16 11.39
N TYR A 40 12.15 -1.03 11.12
CA TYR A 40 10.97 -1.18 10.29
C TYR A 40 9.74 -1.17 11.17
N PRO A 41 8.60 -0.67 10.65
CA PRO A 41 7.40 -0.58 11.48
C PRO A 41 6.82 -1.95 11.76
N ALA A 42 6.20 -2.09 12.92
CA ALA A 42 5.61 -3.35 13.33
C ALA A 42 4.28 -3.62 12.66
N SER A 43 3.63 -2.60 12.13
CA SER A 43 2.34 -2.76 11.51
C SER A 43 2.13 -1.73 10.42
N MET A 44 1.16 -2.04 9.53
CA MET A 44 0.79 -1.10 8.47
C MET A 44 0.23 0.20 9.02
N ASP A 45 -0.41 0.14 10.18
CA ASP A 45 -1.00 1.35 10.77
C ASP A 45 0.04 2.43 10.98
N TYR A 46 1.24 2.04 11.36
CA TYR A 46 2.32 3.00 11.56
C TYR A 46 2.63 3.74 10.26
N LEU A 47 2.68 3.01 9.15
CA LEU A 47 2.93 3.64 7.86
C LEU A 47 1.78 4.53 7.45
N ILE A 48 0.57 4.10 7.71
CA ILE A 48 -0.59 4.89 7.35
C ILE A 48 -0.61 6.21 8.11
N GLU A 49 -0.32 6.15 9.39
CA GLU A 49 -0.41 7.34 10.24
C GLU A 49 0.78 8.27 10.08
N ASN A 50 1.96 7.72 9.86
CA ASN A 50 3.17 8.53 9.91
C ASN A 50 3.80 8.79 8.56
N TYR A 51 3.50 7.99 7.56
CA TYR A 51 4.13 8.12 6.25
C TYR A 51 3.12 8.35 5.13
N GLY A 52 1.87 8.57 5.49
CA GLY A 52 0.88 8.98 4.51
C GLY A 52 0.46 7.91 3.53
N ILE A 53 0.61 6.65 3.91
CA ILE A 53 0.16 5.57 3.04
C ILE A 53 -1.36 5.54 3.05
N VAL A 54 -1.96 5.51 1.85
CA VAL A 54 -3.40 5.43 1.69
C VAL A 54 -3.73 4.14 0.98
N ILE A 55 -4.54 3.31 1.61
CA ILE A 55 -4.95 2.05 1.02
C ILE A 55 -6.36 2.21 0.51
N ASP A 56 -6.49 2.05 -0.82
CA ASP A 56 -7.79 2.13 -1.47
C ASP A 56 -8.70 1.04 -0.91
N GLU A 57 -10.00 1.35 -0.88
CA GLU A 57 -10.96 0.38 -0.36
C GLU A 57 -11.05 -0.86 -1.24
N ASN A 58 -10.48 -0.83 -2.43
CA ASN A 58 -10.44 -1.98 -3.32
C ASN A 58 -9.32 -2.96 -3.01
N PHE A 59 -8.49 -2.63 -2.04
CA PHE A 59 -7.33 -3.46 -1.74
C PHE A 59 -7.27 -3.81 -0.27
N ILE A 60 -6.70 -4.98 -0.01
CA ILE A 60 -6.34 -5.39 1.35
C ILE A 60 -4.84 -5.64 1.35
N VAL A 61 -4.16 -5.14 2.37
CA VAL A 61 -2.73 -5.36 2.51
C VAL A 61 -2.49 -6.28 3.69
N SER A 62 -1.84 -7.39 3.41
CA SER A 62 -1.40 -8.32 4.45
C SER A 62 0.03 -7.97 4.80
N TYR A 63 0.30 -7.66 6.05
CA TYR A 63 1.59 -7.16 6.48
C TYR A 63 2.12 -8.02 7.61
N GLN A 64 3.34 -8.49 7.46
CA GLN A 64 3.96 -9.36 8.47
C GLN A 64 5.34 -8.84 8.81
N ALA A 65 5.50 -8.43 10.05
CA ALA A 65 6.78 -7.98 10.56
C ALA A 65 7.36 -9.06 11.46
N PHE A 66 8.61 -9.40 11.22
CA PHE A 66 9.27 -10.44 12.00
C PHE A 66 10.19 -9.87 13.07
N ALA A 67 10.90 -8.83 12.74
CA ALA A 67 11.79 -8.16 13.67
C ALA A 67 12.02 -6.75 13.17
N SER A 68 12.43 -5.87 14.08
CA SER A 68 12.57 -4.47 13.69
C SER A 68 13.72 -4.25 12.72
N ASN A 69 14.68 -5.17 12.66
CA ASN A 69 15.79 -5.04 11.73
C ASN A 69 15.65 -5.91 10.48
N PHE A 70 14.53 -6.57 10.31
CA PHE A 70 14.24 -7.35 9.12
C PHE A 70 13.14 -6.68 8.32
N ARG A 71 13.34 -6.61 7.00
CA ARG A 71 12.34 -5.99 6.14
C ARG A 71 11.07 -6.82 6.17
N PRO A 72 9.93 -6.21 6.48
CA PRO A 72 8.67 -6.95 6.57
C PRO A 72 8.20 -7.43 5.22
N ASN A 73 7.40 -8.47 5.24
CA ASN A 73 6.73 -8.95 4.04
C ASN A 73 5.33 -8.40 3.98
N PHE A 74 4.87 -8.09 2.77
CA PHE A 74 3.50 -7.68 2.61
C PHE A 74 2.99 -8.11 1.26
N HIS A 75 1.67 -8.29 1.20
CA HIS A 75 0.99 -8.67 -0.03
C HIS A 75 -0.24 -7.81 -0.18
N ILE A 76 -0.55 -7.48 -1.42
CA ILE A 76 -1.72 -6.67 -1.73
C ILE A 76 -2.72 -7.56 -2.46
N TYR A 77 -3.95 -7.58 -1.95
CA TYR A 77 -5.03 -8.36 -2.53
C TYR A 77 -6.13 -7.43 -2.99
N ARG A 78 -6.76 -7.78 -4.09
CA ARG A 78 -7.90 -7.03 -4.59
C ARG A 78 -9.17 -7.58 -3.99
N ILE A 79 -10.10 -6.69 -3.68
CA ILE A 79 -11.38 -7.05 -3.10
C ILE A 79 -12.46 -6.94 -4.15
N GLY A 80 -13.38 -7.91 -4.13
CA GLY A 80 -14.57 -7.81 -4.94
C GLY A 80 -14.35 -8.00 -6.42
N VAL A 81 -13.36 -8.73 -6.75
CA VAL A 81 -13.05 -8.94 -8.15
C VAL A 81 -13.55 -10.28 -8.57
N GLU A 82 -14.10 -10.90 -8.16
CA GLU A 82 -14.51 -12.08 -8.50
C GLU A 82 -15.13 -12.38 -9.43
N LYS A 83 -15.21 -12.62 -9.75
CA LYS A 83 -15.81 -12.94 -10.34
C LYS A 83 -15.78 -12.92 -11.05
#